data_0ec3b47b80d86ac22920121207b344d4
#
_entry.id   0ec3b47b80d86ac22920121207b344d4
#
_cell.length_a   1.000
_cell.length_b   1.000
_cell.length_c   1.000
_cell.angle_alpha   90.00
_cell.angle_beta   90.00
_cell.angle_gamma   90.00
#
_symmetry.space_group_name_H-M   'P 1'
#
loop_
_entity.id
_entity.type
_entity.pdbx_description
1 polymer ?
#
loop_
_entity_poly.entity_id
_entity_poly.type
_entity_poly.pdbx_seq_one_letter_code
_entity_poly.pdbx_strand_id
1 'polypeptide(L)'
;SQHGIDVEAEVMAALAQEITTEIDQEILGSLGTLAGTAIDTYNQATVSGTATFVGDEHAALAVLINRAANIIASRTRRGAGNWCVVSPFVLTVLQSATTSAFARTTEGTFEAPTNTKFVGTLNSSMRVYVNQYAADNANVIVGYKGPGEMDAASFYCPYIPLMSSGVVLDPSTFEPVVSFMTRYGYVELTNQASSLGNAADYVANIGVNSTNMKFQ
;
A
#
# COMPACT_ATOMS: atom_id res chain seq x y z
N SER A 1 -17.66 36.60 10.39
CA SER A 1 -16.41 37.10 9.85
C SER A 1 -15.89 36.13 8.77
N GLN A 2 -15.31 36.62 7.71
CA GLN A 2 -14.80 35.80 6.61
C GLN A 2 -13.72 34.80 7.09
N HIS A 3 -12.96 35.12 8.09
CA HIS A 3 -11.91 34.25 8.65
C HIS A 3 -12.46 32.99 9.35
N GLY A 4 -13.64 33.04 9.95
CA GLY A 4 -14.26 31.88 10.59
C GLY A 4 -14.74 30.82 9.58
N ILE A 5 -15.17 31.23 8.41
CA ILE A 5 -15.62 30.32 7.35
C ILE A 5 -14.43 29.57 6.72
N ASP A 6 -13.32 30.26 6.52
CA ASP A 6 -12.11 29.65 5.95
C ASP A 6 -11.52 28.59 6.87
N VAL A 7 -11.48 28.83 8.18
CA VAL A 7 -11.00 27.87 9.18
C VAL A 7 -11.91 26.64 9.23
N GLU A 8 -13.21 26.82 9.17
CA GLU A 8 -14.18 25.72 9.14
C GLU A 8 -13.98 24.85 7.89
N ALA A 9 -13.83 25.46 6.71
CA ALA A 9 -13.57 24.74 5.47
C ALA A 9 -12.26 23.94 5.52
N GLU A 10 -11.20 24.50 6.09
CA GLU A 10 -9.92 23.81 6.26
C GLU A 10 -10.03 22.62 7.22
N VAL A 11 -10.72 22.77 8.34
CA VAL A 11 -10.96 21.69 9.29
C VAL A 11 -11.78 20.57 8.65
N MET A 12 -12.80 20.91 7.87
CA MET A 12 -13.61 19.92 7.14
C MET A 12 -12.78 19.17 6.10
N ALA A 13 -11.92 19.86 5.36
CA ALA A 13 -11.01 19.23 4.39
C ALA A 13 -10.03 18.28 5.07
N ALA A 14 -9.44 18.68 6.21
CA ALA A 14 -8.53 17.86 6.98
C ALA A 14 -9.21 16.59 7.53
N LEU A 15 -10.44 16.70 8.04
CA LEU A 15 -11.20 15.55 8.52
C LEU A 15 -11.58 14.59 7.39
N ALA A 16 -11.97 15.11 6.23
CA ALA A 16 -12.26 14.30 5.05
C ALA A 16 -11.03 13.50 4.59
N GLN A 17 -9.86 14.14 4.60
CA GLN A 17 -8.59 13.49 4.29
C GLN A 17 -8.25 12.41 5.31
N GLU A 18 -8.45 12.65 6.58
CA GLU A 18 -8.20 11.69 7.66
C GLU A 18 -9.08 10.44 7.52
N ILE A 19 -10.36 10.61 7.21
CA ILE A 19 -11.28 9.49 6.98
C ILE A 19 -10.87 8.67 5.76
N THR A 20 -10.49 9.32 4.67
CA THR A 20 -10.00 8.62 3.46
C THR A 20 -8.74 7.83 3.77
N THR A 21 -7.83 8.39 4.54
CA THR A 21 -6.61 7.71 5.03
C THR A 21 -6.95 6.48 5.84
N GLU A 22 -7.87 6.58 6.78
CA GLU A 22 -8.29 5.47 7.63
C GLU A 22 -8.87 4.32 6.81
N ILE A 23 -9.69 4.61 5.82
CA ILE A 23 -10.24 3.63 4.88
C ILE A 23 -9.11 2.93 4.11
N ASP A 24 -8.15 3.67 3.60
CA ASP A 24 -7.01 3.11 2.87
C ASP A 24 -6.16 2.19 3.76
N GLN A 25 -5.90 2.58 5.00
CA GLN A 25 -5.16 1.76 5.96
C GLN A 25 -5.92 0.49 6.32
N GLU A 26 -7.23 0.55 6.47
CA GLU A 26 -8.08 -0.62 6.71
C GLU A 26 -8.02 -1.60 5.54
N ILE A 27 -8.13 -1.11 4.31
CA ILE A 27 -8.04 -1.94 3.09
C ILE A 27 -6.65 -2.58 2.97
N LEU A 28 -5.58 -1.83 3.19
CA LEU A 28 -4.22 -2.34 3.15
C LEU A 28 -3.98 -3.39 4.24
N GLY A 29 -4.51 -3.18 5.43
CA GLY A 29 -4.48 -4.16 6.52
C GLY A 29 -5.20 -5.46 6.14
N SER A 30 -6.34 -5.36 5.50
CA SER A 30 -7.10 -6.51 5.01
C SER A 30 -6.35 -7.27 3.91
N LEU A 31 -5.72 -6.56 2.97
CA LEU A 31 -4.90 -7.18 1.93
C LEU A 31 -3.66 -7.88 2.51
N GLY A 32 -3.01 -7.28 3.52
CA GLY A 32 -1.89 -7.90 4.22
C GLY A 32 -2.29 -9.18 4.95
N THR A 33 -3.46 -9.20 5.57
CA THR A 33 -4.04 -10.38 6.21
C THR A 33 -4.39 -11.45 5.18
N LEU A 34 -4.98 -11.06 4.06
CA LEU A 34 -5.32 -11.96 2.97
C LEU A 34 -4.08 -12.62 2.36
N ALA A 35 -3.00 -11.89 2.20
CA ALA A 35 -1.72 -12.39 1.70
C ALA A 35 -1.08 -13.42 2.64
N GLY A 36 -1.42 -13.39 3.93
CA GLY A 36 -1.02 -14.39 4.91
C GLY A 36 0.46 -14.34 5.27
N THR A 37 1.05 -15.52 5.48
CA THR A 37 2.46 -15.63 5.83
C THR A 37 3.37 -15.15 4.70
N ALA A 38 4.44 -14.42 5.06
CA ALA A 38 5.41 -13.96 4.08
C ALA A 38 6.05 -15.15 3.33
N ILE A 39 6.15 -15.01 2.02
CA ILE A 39 6.78 -16.01 1.15
C ILE A 39 8.27 -16.11 1.43
N ASP A 40 8.90 -14.94 1.54
CA ASP A 40 10.32 -14.77 1.86
C ASP A 40 10.47 -13.60 2.83
N THR A 41 11.61 -13.56 3.51
CA THR A 41 11.98 -12.44 4.37
C THR A 41 13.29 -11.85 3.90
N TYR A 42 13.30 -10.54 3.64
CA TYR A 42 14.52 -9.81 3.36
C TYR A 42 15.27 -9.53 4.66
N ASN A 43 16.51 -10.00 4.75
CA ASN A 43 17.43 -9.70 5.84
C ASN A 43 18.81 -9.42 5.23
N GLN A 44 19.25 -8.17 5.31
CA GLN A 44 20.52 -7.76 4.72
C GLN A 44 21.71 -8.56 5.26
N ALA A 45 21.68 -8.93 6.55
CA ALA A 45 22.75 -9.69 7.18
C ALA A 45 22.93 -11.12 6.61
N THR A 46 21.89 -11.67 6.00
CA THR A 46 21.89 -13.03 5.44
C THR A 46 21.94 -13.06 3.92
N VAL A 47 22.09 -11.92 3.27
CA VAL A 47 22.30 -11.88 1.81
C VAL A 47 23.61 -12.61 1.52
N SER A 48 23.51 -13.70 0.77
CA SER A 48 24.65 -14.56 0.47
C SER A 48 25.50 -13.98 -0.65
N GLY A 49 26.80 -14.13 -0.51
CA GLY A 49 27.80 -13.66 -1.45
C GLY A 49 28.73 -12.61 -0.85
N THR A 50 29.82 -12.32 -1.54
CA THR A 50 30.72 -11.23 -1.20
C THR A 50 30.23 -9.93 -1.83
N ALA A 51 29.15 -9.39 -1.30
CA ALA A 51 28.72 -8.06 -1.71
C ALA A 51 29.75 -7.03 -1.23
N THR A 52 30.28 -6.27 -2.16
CA THR A 52 31.29 -5.24 -1.88
C THR A 52 30.63 -3.90 -1.52
N PHE A 53 29.39 -3.73 -1.92
CA PHE A 53 28.63 -2.49 -1.74
C PHE A 53 27.25 -2.77 -1.15
N VAL A 54 26.82 -1.88 -0.27
CA VAL A 54 25.50 -1.92 0.38
C VAL A 54 24.36 -1.91 -0.67
N GLY A 55 24.55 -1.19 -1.77
CA GLY A 55 23.58 -1.14 -2.85
C GLY A 55 23.31 -2.49 -3.52
N ASP A 56 24.31 -3.36 -3.60
CA ASP A 56 24.16 -4.71 -4.13
C ASP A 56 23.37 -5.61 -3.17
N GLU A 57 23.58 -5.45 -1.86
CA GLU A 57 22.79 -6.14 -0.85
C GLU A 57 21.32 -5.68 -0.88
N HIS A 58 21.10 -4.38 -1.10
CA HIS A 58 19.75 -3.83 -1.24
C HIS A 58 19.05 -4.29 -2.53
N ALA A 59 19.76 -4.57 -3.59
CA ALA A 59 19.20 -5.12 -4.81
C ALA A 59 18.55 -6.49 -4.60
N ALA A 60 18.96 -7.25 -3.59
CA ALA A 60 18.36 -8.54 -3.26
C ALA A 60 16.87 -8.40 -2.87
N LEU A 61 16.47 -7.29 -2.30
CA LEU A 61 15.05 -7.01 -2.01
C LEU A 61 14.22 -6.95 -3.29
N ALA A 62 14.72 -6.30 -4.33
CA ALA A 62 14.06 -6.25 -5.64
C ALA A 62 13.87 -7.64 -6.25
N VAL A 63 14.85 -8.51 -6.07
CA VAL A 63 14.77 -9.92 -6.50
C VAL A 63 13.68 -10.67 -5.76
N LEU A 64 13.55 -10.50 -4.44
CA LEU A 64 12.49 -11.12 -3.66
C LEU A 64 11.09 -10.63 -4.06
N ILE A 65 10.94 -9.34 -4.31
CA ILE A 65 9.68 -8.75 -4.80
C ILE A 65 9.31 -9.34 -6.16
N ASN A 66 10.28 -9.43 -7.07
CA ASN A 66 10.05 -10.05 -8.39
C ASN A 66 9.69 -11.54 -8.28
N ARG A 67 10.31 -12.26 -7.36
CA ARG A 67 9.95 -13.64 -7.06
C ARG A 67 8.50 -13.76 -6.57
N ALA A 68 8.07 -12.89 -5.67
CA ALA A 68 6.69 -12.86 -5.22
C ALA A 68 5.72 -12.59 -6.37
N ALA A 69 6.05 -11.67 -7.29
CA ALA A 69 5.25 -11.40 -8.47
C ALA A 69 5.10 -12.65 -9.36
N ASN A 70 6.18 -13.41 -9.56
CA ASN A 70 6.15 -14.63 -10.35
C ASN A 70 5.41 -15.77 -9.64
N ILE A 71 5.44 -15.84 -8.33
CA ILE A 71 4.64 -16.79 -7.55
C ILE A 71 3.15 -16.49 -7.74
N ILE A 72 2.75 -15.21 -7.72
CA ILE A 72 1.39 -14.79 -8.04
C ILE A 72 1.00 -15.25 -9.45
N ALA A 73 1.89 -15.08 -10.43
CA ALA A 73 1.64 -15.56 -11.80
C ALA A 73 1.41 -17.07 -11.85
N SER A 74 2.18 -17.86 -11.11
CA SER A 74 2.03 -19.32 -11.07
C SER A 74 0.75 -19.77 -10.37
N ARG A 75 0.29 -19.03 -9.37
CA ARG A 75 -0.94 -19.32 -8.63
C ARG A 75 -2.19 -18.92 -9.40
N THR A 76 -2.20 -17.72 -9.97
CA THR A 76 -3.36 -17.21 -10.70
C THR A 76 -3.43 -17.68 -12.13
N ARG A 77 -2.27 -17.94 -12.78
CA ARG A 77 -2.14 -18.23 -14.22
C ARG A 77 -2.74 -17.16 -15.12
N ARG A 78 -2.86 -15.93 -14.60
CA ARG A 78 -3.40 -14.77 -15.31
C ARG A 78 -2.36 -13.70 -15.56
N GLY A 79 -1.40 -13.54 -14.67
CA GLY A 79 -0.34 -12.56 -14.81
C GLY A 79 0.50 -12.44 -13.53
N ALA A 80 1.70 -11.91 -13.68
CA ALA A 80 2.60 -11.63 -12.57
C ALA A 80 2.13 -10.40 -11.79
N GLY A 81 2.49 -10.29 -10.53
CA GLY A 81 2.24 -9.13 -9.71
C GLY A 81 2.69 -7.85 -10.43
N ASN A 82 1.84 -6.84 -10.47
CA ASN A 82 2.08 -5.59 -11.18
C ASN A 82 2.04 -4.34 -10.29
N TRP A 83 1.83 -4.52 -9.00
CA TRP A 83 1.92 -3.47 -8.00
C TRP A 83 2.49 -3.99 -6.68
N CYS A 84 3.13 -3.11 -5.93
CA CYS A 84 3.53 -3.40 -4.56
C CYS A 84 3.38 -2.16 -3.68
N VAL A 85 3.17 -2.39 -2.39
CA VAL A 85 3.09 -1.35 -1.36
C VAL A 85 4.22 -1.56 -0.38
N VAL A 86 5.01 -0.54 -0.15
CA VAL A 86 6.20 -0.56 0.70
C VAL A 86 6.13 0.50 1.79
N SER A 87 6.88 0.30 2.89
CA SER A 87 7.08 1.35 3.88
C SER A 87 8.09 2.40 3.36
N PRO A 88 8.14 3.60 3.95
CA PRO A 88 9.17 4.59 3.60
C PRO A 88 10.60 4.05 3.77
N PHE A 89 10.81 3.24 4.79
CA PHE A 89 12.08 2.56 5.05
C PHE A 89 12.49 1.63 3.90
N VAL A 90 11.58 0.77 3.46
CA VAL A 90 11.80 -0.14 2.33
C VAL A 90 11.98 0.63 1.03
N LEU A 91 11.28 1.75 0.85
CA LEU A 91 11.49 2.62 -0.31
C LEU A 91 12.93 3.15 -0.37
N THR A 92 13.49 3.56 0.76
CA THR A 92 14.91 3.98 0.84
C THR A 92 15.85 2.86 0.41
N VAL A 93 15.59 1.64 0.84
CA VAL A 93 16.37 0.46 0.42
C VAL A 93 16.31 0.25 -1.09
N LEU A 94 15.12 0.32 -1.68
CA LEU A 94 14.93 0.16 -3.13
C LEU A 94 15.62 1.27 -3.93
N GLN A 95 15.57 2.50 -3.44
CA GLN A 95 16.21 3.65 -4.10
C GLN A 95 17.74 3.60 -4.03
N SER A 96 18.29 2.97 -3.00
CA SER A 96 19.74 2.81 -2.83
C SER A 96 20.32 1.64 -3.62
N ALA A 97 19.49 0.75 -4.16
CA ALA A 97 19.95 -0.37 -4.97
C ALA A 97 20.74 0.12 -6.19
N THR A 98 21.87 -0.52 -6.48
CA THR A 98 22.77 -0.12 -7.58
C THR A 98 22.22 -0.47 -8.96
N THR A 99 21.26 -1.38 -9.03
CA THR A 99 20.63 -1.76 -10.28
C THR A 99 19.59 -0.72 -10.70
N SER A 100 19.45 -0.48 -12.00
CA SER A 100 18.40 0.37 -12.58
C SER A 100 16.99 -0.24 -12.48
N ALA A 101 16.79 -1.16 -11.53
CA ALA A 101 15.53 -1.85 -11.32
C ALA A 101 14.41 -0.91 -10.84
N PHE A 102 14.75 0.15 -10.10
CA PHE A 102 13.82 1.15 -9.64
C PHE A 102 13.93 2.44 -10.47
N ALA A 103 12.86 2.81 -11.15
CA ALA A 103 12.75 4.09 -11.85
C ALA A 103 11.76 5.00 -11.10
N ARG A 104 12.22 6.21 -10.78
CA ARG A 104 11.37 7.22 -10.13
C ARG A 104 10.39 7.81 -11.15
N THR A 105 9.21 8.19 -10.69
CA THR A 105 8.32 9.02 -11.49
C THR A 105 8.94 10.41 -11.64
N THR A 106 8.98 10.91 -12.86
CA THR A 106 9.47 12.27 -13.15
C THR A 106 8.45 13.36 -12.84
N GLU A 107 7.20 12.98 -12.64
CA GLU A 107 6.12 13.91 -12.33
C GLU A 107 5.96 14.06 -10.82
N GLY A 108 6.49 15.17 -10.30
CA GLY A 108 6.50 15.50 -8.88
C GLY A 108 5.19 15.99 -8.29
N THR A 109 4.08 15.88 -8.99
CA THR A 109 2.77 16.30 -8.48
C THR A 109 2.04 15.12 -7.83
N PHE A 110 2.25 14.98 -6.53
CA PHE A 110 1.47 14.05 -5.72
C PHE A 110 0.14 14.71 -5.33
N GLU A 111 -0.84 14.59 -6.17
CA GLU A 111 -2.21 15.01 -5.86
C GLU A 111 -3.08 13.90 -5.26
N ALA A 112 -2.48 12.82 -4.80
CA ALA A 112 -3.26 11.79 -4.14
C ALA A 112 -3.67 12.25 -2.74
N PRO A 113 -4.96 12.38 -2.44
CA PRO A 113 -5.45 12.70 -1.10
C PRO A 113 -5.24 11.57 -0.09
N THR A 114 -4.68 10.46 -0.53
CA THR A 114 -4.44 9.25 0.23
C THR A 114 -2.97 9.20 0.69
N ASN A 115 -2.70 8.48 1.79
CA ASN A 115 -1.35 8.33 2.32
C ASN A 115 -0.54 7.25 1.59
N THR A 116 -1.14 6.60 0.61
CA THR A 116 -0.46 5.66 -0.27
C THR A 116 -0.18 6.35 -1.60
N LYS A 117 1.08 6.61 -1.88
CA LYS A 117 1.50 7.39 -3.05
C LYS A 117 2.26 6.51 -4.03
N PHE A 118 1.97 6.70 -5.32
CA PHE A 118 2.77 6.12 -6.39
C PHE A 118 4.11 6.83 -6.47
N VAL A 119 5.23 6.10 -6.34
CA VAL A 119 6.57 6.68 -6.30
C VAL A 119 7.48 6.25 -7.44
N GLY A 120 7.13 5.19 -8.16
CA GLY A 120 7.95 4.73 -9.28
C GLY A 120 7.59 3.33 -9.76
N THR A 121 8.43 2.78 -10.60
CA THR A 121 8.29 1.42 -11.14
C THR A 121 9.51 0.58 -10.81
N LEU A 122 9.28 -0.70 -10.54
CA LEU A 122 10.31 -1.71 -10.34
C LEU A 122 10.32 -2.63 -11.57
N ASN A 123 11.51 -2.90 -12.13
CA ASN A 123 11.68 -3.74 -13.31
C ASN A 123 10.79 -3.31 -14.51
N SER A 124 10.52 -2.03 -14.65
CA SER A 124 9.71 -1.42 -15.72
C SER A 124 8.26 -1.87 -15.81
N SER A 125 7.80 -2.77 -14.97
CA SER A 125 6.44 -3.34 -15.04
C SER A 125 5.66 -3.25 -13.74
N MET A 126 6.32 -3.20 -12.60
CA MET A 126 5.67 -3.16 -11.29
C MET A 126 5.59 -1.73 -10.76
N ARG A 127 4.40 -1.29 -10.44
CA ARG A 127 4.17 0.00 -9.77
C ARG A 127 4.47 -0.10 -8.29
N VAL A 128 5.25 0.85 -7.78
CA VAL A 128 5.61 0.93 -6.36
C VAL A 128 4.85 2.06 -5.70
N TYR A 129 4.10 1.73 -4.65
CA TYR A 129 3.37 2.67 -3.81
C TYR A 129 4.00 2.69 -2.42
N VAL A 130 4.13 3.87 -1.83
CA VAL A 130 4.59 4.02 -0.46
C VAL A 130 3.42 4.25 0.48
N ASN A 131 3.38 3.48 1.57
CA ASN A 131 2.45 3.72 2.67
C ASN A 131 3.19 4.47 3.79
N GLN A 132 2.89 5.74 3.98
CA GLN A 132 3.56 6.60 4.95
C GLN A 132 3.32 6.20 6.42
N TYR A 133 2.27 5.43 6.69
CA TYR A 133 1.93 4.95 8.04
C TYR A 133 2.49 3.57 8.36
N ALA A 134 3.13 2.91 7.42
CA ALA A 134 3.73 1.60 7.64
C ALA A 134 4.98 1.70 8.51
N ALA A 135 5.12 0.76 9.45
CA ALA A 135 6.33 0.63 10.25
C ALA A 135 7.52 0.15 9.40
N ASP A 136 8.73 0.37 9.89
CA ASP A 136 9.97 0.00 9.18
C ASP A 136 10.07 -1.50 8.88
N ASN A 137 9.51 -2.33 9.75
CA ASN A 137 9.46 -3.77 9.61
C ASN A 137 8.17 -4.29 8.97
N ALA A 138 7.33 -3.41 8.45
CA ALA A 138 6.10 -3.81 7.79
C ALA A 138 6.40 -4.63 6.54
N ASN A 139 5.59 -5.65 6.30
CA ASN A 139 5.71 -6.48 5.11
C ASN A 139 5.47 -5.68 3.84
N VAL A 140 6.21 -6.03 2.78
CA VAL A 140 5.91 -5.57 1.44
C VAL A 140 4.74 -6.40 0.90
N ILE A 141 3.67 -5.73 0.49
CA ILE A 141 2.52 -6.38 -0.13
C ILE A 141 2.70 -6.30 -1.64
N VAL A 142 2.73 -7.44 -2.30
CA VAL A 142 2.81 -7.55 -3.76
C VAL A 142 1.49 -8.10 -4.26
N GLY A 143 0.95 -7.52 -5.33
CA GLY A 143 -0.33 -7.95 -5.85
C GLY A 143 -0.44 -7.82 -7.37
N TYR A 144 -1.49 -8.44 -7.89
CA TYR A 144 -1.84 -8.40 -9.30
C TYR A 144 -3.24 -7.85 -9.49
N LYS A 145 -3.37 -6.90 -10.41
CA LYS A 145 -4.64 -6.40 -10.94
C LYS A 145 -4.62 -6.52 -12.45
N GLY A 146 -5.47 -7.40 -12.98
CA GLY A 146 -5.59 -7.61 -14.42
C GLY A 146 -6.56 -6.63 -15.09
N PRO A 147 -6.66 -6.70 -16.42
CA PRO A 147 -7.54 -5.85 -17.22
C PRO A 147 -9.03 -6.20 -17.06
N GLY A 148 -9.34 -7.43 -16.64
CA GLY A 148 -10.72 -7.87 -16.39
C GLY A 148 -11.28 -7.33 -15.09
N GLU A 149 -12.59 -7.17 -15.02
CA GLU A 149 -13.26 -6.70 -13.81
C GLU A 149 -13.07 -7.65 -12.62
N MET A 150 -12.99 -8.96 -12.89
CA MET A 150 -12.82 -10.00 -11.88
C MET A 150 -11.35 -10.34 -11.58
N ASP A 151 -10.40 -9.74 -12.28
CA ASP A 151 -8.97 -10.00 -12.09
C ASP A 151 -8.39 -9.12 -10.97
N ALA A 152 -8.91 -9.30 -9.75
CA ALA A 152 -8.48 -8.59 -8.57
C ALA A 152 -8.68 -9.46 -7.31
N ALA A 153 -7.88 -9.19 -6.27
CA ALA A 153 -8.03 -9.87 -4.98
C ALA A 153 -9.28 -9.41 -4.23
N SER A 154 -9.58 -8.14 -4.30
CA SER A 154 -10.65 -7.50 -3.55
C SER A 154 -11.32 -6.39 -4.33
N PHE A 155 -12.51 -6.02 -3.86
CA PHE A 155 -13.32 -4.97 -4.45
C PHE A 155 -13.72 -3.95 -3.39
N TYR A 156 -13.45 -2.70 -3.67
CA TYR A 156 -13.96 -1.57 -2.90
C TYR A 156 -15.27 -1.09 -3.52
N CYS A 157 -16.34 -1.13 -2.72
CA CYS A 157 -17.69 -0.80 -3.17
C CYS A 157 -18.20 0.41 -2.39
N PRO A 158 -17.97 1.65 -2.86
CA PRO A 158 -18.52 2.84 -2.23
C PRO A 158 -20.04 2.86 -2.38
N TYR A 159 -20.75 2.97 -1.28
CA TYR A 159 -22.21 3.02 -1.26
C TYR A 159 -22.74 4.44 -1.01
N ILE A 160 -22.25 5.09 0.03
CA ILE A 160 -22.57 6.48 0.35
C ILE A 160 -21.27 7.28 0.32
N PRO A 161 -21.19 8.36 -0.46
CA PRO A 161 -20.02 9.23 -0.47
C PRO A 161 -19.84 9.89 0.91
N LEU A 162 -18.67 10.45 1.14
CA LEU A 162 -18.39 11.20 2.35
C LEU A 162 -19.40 12.36 2.49
N MET A 163 -20.17 12.33 3.57
CA MET A 163 -21.19 13.34 3.88
C MET A 163 -20.86 14.00 5.21
N SER A 164 -21.15 15.30 5.28
CA SER A 164 -21.05 16.10 6.49
C SER A 164 -22.44 16.38 7.05
N SER A 165 -22.57 16.37 8.38
CA SER A 165 -23.79 16.77 9.07
C SER A 165 -24.04 18.29 9.02
N GLY A 166 -23.03 19.08 8.61
CA GLY A 166 -22.97 20.50 8.89
C GLY A 166 -22.70 20.79 10.36
N VAL A 167 -22.61 22.05 10.71
CA VAL A 167 -22.39 22.46 12.10
C VAL A 167 -23.68 22.29 12.90
N VAL A 168 -23.64 21.45 13.93
CA VAL A 168 -24.75 21.22 14.87
C VAL A 168 -24.27 21.57 16.28
N LEU A 169 -25.10 22.26 17.06
CA LEU A 169 -24.79 22.51 18.47
C LEU A 169 -25.13 21.29 19.30
N ASP A 170 -24.16 20.84 20.09
CA ASP A 170 -24.39 19.78 21.04
C ASP A 170 -25.35 20.29 22.15
N PRO A 171 -26.50 19.65 22.37
CA PRO A 171 -27.47 20.12 23.34
C PRO A 171 -26.99 20.04 24.80
N SER A 172 -25.91 19.29 25.08
CA SER A 172 -25.38 19.15 26.43
C SER A 172 -24.28 20.16 26.76
N THR A 173 -23.45 20.53 25.78
CA THR A 173 -22.28 21.41 25.97
C THR A 173 -22.41 22.75 25.26
N PHE A 174 -23.37 22.89 24.35
CA PHE A 174 -23.53 24.05 23.45
C PHE A 174 -22.32 24.31 22.55
N GLU A 175 -21.46 23.31 22.39
CA GLU A 175 -20.31 23.39 21.49
C GLU A 175 -20.72 23.06 20.04
N PRO A 176 -20.14 23.73 19.03
CA PRO A 176 -20.37 23.37 17.63
C PRO A 176 -19.66 22.06 17.31
N VAL A 177 -20.43 21.08 16.81
CA VAL A 177 -19.94 19.75 16.43
C VAL A 177 -20.25 19.52 14.97
N VAL A 178 -19.26 18.96 14.22
CA VAL A 178 -19.42 18.51 12.85
C VAL A 178 -19.15 17.02 12.80
N SER A 179 -20.06 16.27 12.20
CA SER A 179 -19.91 14.83 12.02
C SER A 179 -19.78 14.49 10.54
N PHE A 180 -18.89 13.54 10.24
CA PHE A 180 -18.72 12.99 8.91
C PHE A 180 -19.13 11.53 8.89
N MET A 181 -19.74 11.10 7.80
CA MET A 181 -20.15 9.73 7.58
C MET A 181 -19.86 9.31 6.14
N THR A 182 -19.37 8.09 6.00
CA THR A 182 -19.32 7.39 4.72
C THR A 182 -19.73 5.94 4.92
N ARG A 183 -20.20 5.30 3.86
CA ARG A 183 -20.47 3.86 3.86
C ARG A 183 -19.85 3.23 2.63
N TYR A 184 -19.13 2.16 2.84
CA TYR A 184 -18.51 1.37 1.78
C TYR A 184 -18.56 -0.11 2.11
N GLY A 185 -18.47 -0.94 1.09
CA GLY A 185 -18.27 -2.36 1.22
C GLY A 185 -16.88 -2.76 0.76
N TYR A 186 -16.33 -3.74 1.42
CA TYR A 186 -15.10 -4.41 1.02
C TYR A 186 -15.39 -5.88 0.85
N VAL A 187 -15.09 -6.42 -0.33
CA VAL A 187 -15.39 -7.80 -0.69
C VAL A 187 -14.12 -8.45 -1.26
N GLU A 188 -13.82 -9.65 -0.79
CA GLU A 188 -12.75 -10.49 -1.32
C GLU A 188 -13.33 -11.63 -2.15
N LEU A 189 -12.59 -12.10 -3.16
CA LEU A 189 -12.95 -13.31 -3.88
C LEU A 189 -12.93 -14.52 -2.92
N THR A 190 -13.81 -15.48 -3.18
CA THR A 190 -13.93 -16.66 -2.31
C THR A 190 -12.67 -17.50 -2.33
N ASN A 191 -12.14 -17.82 -1.15
CA ASN A 191 -10.99 -18.70 -0.97
C ASN A 191 -11.46 -20.16 -0.83
N GLN A 192 -11.27 -20.94 -1.89
CA GLN A 192 -11.52 -22.39 -1.87
C GLN A 192 -10.24 -23.13 -2.24
N ALA A 193 -9.90 -24.16 -1.49
CA ALA A 193 -8.62 -24.86 -1.58
C ALA A 193 -8.29 -25.44 -2.98
N SER A 194 -9.27 -25.65 -3.83
CA SER A 194 -9.10 -26.22 -5.17
C SER A 194 -9.27 -25.22 -6.32
N SER A 195 -9.51 -23.94 -6.03
CA SER A 195 -9.73 -22.92 -7.05
C SER A 195 -8.45 -22.18 -7.40
N LEU A 196 -8.25 -21.89 -8.68
CA LEU A 196 -7.14 -21.03 -9.17
C LEU A 196 -7.51 -19.53 -9.15
N GLY A 197 -8.65 -19.16 -8.63
CA GLY A 197 -9.15 -17.79 -8.58
C GLY A 197 -9.36 -17.27 -7.17
N ASN A 198 -8.69 -17.85 -6.19
CA ASN A 198 -8.80 -17.43 -4.79
C ASN A 198 -8.23 -16.02 -4.61
N ALA A 199 -8.84 -15.22 -3.75
CA ALA A 199 -8.35 -13.88 -3.43
C ALA A 199 -6.90 -13.89 -2.95
N ALA A 200 -6.52 -14.86 -2.10
CA ALA A 200 -5.17 -15.00 -1.58
C ALA A 200 -4.12 -15.32 -2.66
N ASP A 201 -4.52 -15.81 -3.84
CA ASP A 201 -3.60 -16.08 -4.94
C ASP A 201 -3.13 -14.81 -5.66
N TYR A 202 -3.86 -13.71 -5.53
CA TYR A 202 -3.57 -12.42 -6.17
C TYR A 202 -2.64 -11.52 -5.36
N VAL A 203 -2.33 -11.87 -4.13
CA VAL A 203 -1.48 -11.08 -3.22
C VAL A 203 -0.46 -11.96 -2.52
N ALA A 204 0.67 -11.37 -2.18
CA ALA A 204 1.74 -12.03 -1.44
C ALA A 204 2.45 -11.03 -0.53
N ASN A 205 2.97 -11.52 0.59
CA ASN A 205 3.79 -10.75 1.52
C ASN A 205 5.26 -11.11 1.39
N ILE A 206 6.12 -10.10 1.47
CA ILE A 206 7.56 -10.23 1.69
C ILE A 206 7.87 -9.63 3.05
N GLY A 207 8.43 -10.40 3.96
CA GLY A 207 8.88 -9.94 5.26
C GLY A 207 10.12 -9.05 5.14
N VAL A 208 10.27 -8.09 6.06
CA VAL A 208 11.42 -7.20 6.13
C VAL A 208 11.99 -7.21 7.54
N ASN A 209 13.27 -7.55 7.65
CA ASN A 209 14.01 -7.41 8.90
C ASN A 209 14.74 -6.06 8.90
N SER A 210 14.18 -5.08 9.59
CA SER A 210 14.75 -3.73 9.66
C SER A 210 15.94 -3.61 10.62
N THR A 211 16.09 -4.55 11.56
CA THR A 211 17.09 -4.47 12.64
C THR A 211 18.53 -4.54 12.13
N ASN A 212 18.77 -5.31 11.07
CA ASN A 212 20.10 -5.53 10.50
C ASN A 212 20.36 -4.69 9.24
N MET A 213 19.53 -3.70 8.97
CA MET A 213 19.68 -2.88 7.79
C MET A 213 20.83 -1.87 7.94
N LYS A 214 21.65 -1.75 6.91
CA LYS A 214 22.77 -0.81 6.84
C LYS A 214 22.61 0.07 5.59
N PHE A 215 22.93 1.34 5.72
CA PHE A 215 22.88 2.31 4.63
C PHE A 215 24.26 2.89 4.27
N GLN A 216 25.29 2.49 5.01
CA GLN A 216 26.71 2.85 4.80
C GLN A 216 27.63 1.65 5.04
#